data_4f440a81df603758dba8b4affab6dc69
#
_entry.id   4f440a81df603758dba8b4affab6dc69
#
_cell.length_a   1.000
_cell.length_b   1.000
_cell.length_c   1.000
_cell.angle_alpha   90.00
_cell.angle_beta   90.00
_cell.angle_gamma   90.00
#
_symmetry.space_group_name_H-M   'P 1'
#
loop_
_entity.id
_entity.type
_entity.pdbx_description
1 polymer ?
#
loop_
_entity_poly.entity_id
_entity_poly.type
_entity_poly.pdbx_seq_one_letter_code
_entity_poly.pdbx_strand_id
1 'polypeptide(L)'
;TPDVYFGPRFYPNTINKNADGFLLTFTANSPDHSYSEYGEDGIVTNVVEKEVISKEANVGLYHFRSGKLFLKYADEMINNNILVKNEFYIAPMYNLMIRDGLKITAANTEKMHVLGTPHQFEFFVKRVITRFGDKPIAIASDHSGFEIKELCKQIFGELTLPYIDVGTYTDKACDYPDYVLQVTKLIQSNECS
;
A
#
# COMPACT_ATOMS: atom_id res chain seq x y z
N THR A 1 1.59 2.77 -0.54
CA THR A 1 2.91 2.30 -0.97
C THR A 1 2.76 1.48 -2.25
N PRO A 2 3.63 1.68 -3.26
CA PRO A 2 3.59 0.91 -4.50
C PRO A 2 4.04 -0.55 -4.35
N ASP A 3 4.43 -0.95 -3.16
CA ASP A 3 5.10 -2.20 -2.86
C ASP A 3 4.15 -3.34 -2.51
N VAL A 4 2.84 -3.12 -2.65
CA VAL A 4 1.84 -4.13 -2.30
C VAL A 4 0.73 -4.19 -3.34
N TYR A 5 0.26 -5.40 -3.61
CA TYR A 5 -0.97 -5.66 -4.34
C TYR A 5 -1.96 -6.34 -3.40
N PHE A 6 -3.12 -5.75 -3.24
CA PHE A 6 -4.27 -6.37 -2.58
C PHE A 6 -5.37 -6.57 -3.64
N GLY A 7 -5.92 -7.76 -3.69
CA GLY A 7 -6.84 -8.18 -4.75
C GLY A 7 -8.07 -7.26 -4.91
N PRO A 8 -8.86 -7.45 -5.97
CA PRO A 8 -9.94 -6.53 -6.40
C PRO A 8 -11.13 -6.43 -5.43
N ARG A 9 -11.07 -7.08 -4.27
CA ARG A 9 -12.16 -7.08 -3.28
C ARG A 9 -12.11 -5.95 -2.25
N PHE A 10 -11.05 -5.11 -2.28
CA PHE A 10 -11.06 -3.90 -1.47
C PHE A 10 -11.89 -2.83 -2.17
N TYR A 11 -13.00 -2.45 -1.57
CA TYR A 11 -13.83 -1.34 -2.03
C TYR A 11 -13.70 -0.18 -1.04
N PRO A 12 -13.55 1.07 -1.52
CA PRO A 12 -13.58 2.25 -0.64
C PRO A 12 -14.84 2.32 0.24
N ASN A 13 -15.90 1.63 -0.15
CA ASN A 13 -17.16 1.55 0.62
C ASN A 13 -17.03 0.74 1.93
N THR A 14 -15.96 -0.04 2.11
CA THR A 14 -15.68 -0.71 3.40
C THR A 14 -15.18 0.25 4.47
N ILE A 15 -14.73 1.45 4.07
CA ILE A 15 -14.31 2.49 5.01
C ILE A 15 -15.57 3.04 5.69
N ASN A 16 -15.64 2.87 7.01
CA ASN A 16 -16.73 3.43 7.81
C ASN A 16 -16.68 4.95 7.79
N LYS A 17 -17.65 5.60 7.16
CA LYS A 17 -17.73 7.06 7.02
C LYS A 17 -17.83 7.81 8.36
N ASN A 18 -18.20 7.11 9.44
CA ASN A 18 -18.26 7.67 10.79
C ASN A 18 -16.97 7.45 11.60
N ALA A 19 -15.96 6.80 11.01
CA ALA A 19 -14.66 6.64 11.62
C ALA A 19 -13.76 7.85 11.31
N ASP A 20 -12.84 8.13 12.21
CA ASP A 20 -11.83 9.19 12.07
C ASP A 20 -10.64 8.73 11.26
N GLY A 21 -10.37 7.41 11.27
CA GLY A 21 -9.34 6.76 10.50
C GLY A 21 -9.70 5.32 10.15
N PHE A 22 -8.98 4.75 9.17
CA PHE A 22 -9.15 3.36 8.79
C PHE A 22 -7.80 2.75 8.41
N LEU A 23 -7.61 1.50 8.80
CA LEU A 23 -6.45 0.68 8.47
C LEU A 23 -6.88 -0.56 7.70
N LEU A 24 -6.20 -0.85 6.59
CA LEU A 24 -6.35 -2.13 5.91
C LEU A 24 -5.26 -3.07 6.42
N THR A 25 -5.65 -4.26 6.86
CA THR A 25 -4.73 -5.26 7.40
C THR A 25 -4.71 -6.54 6.56
N PHE A 26 -3.70 -7.35 6.77
CA PHE A 26 -3.58 -8.71 6.24
C PHE A 26 -2.88 -9.59 7.26
N THR A 27 -3.00 -10.90 7.12
CA THR A 27 -2.38 -11.84 8.07
C THR A 27 -0.90 -12.01 7.76
N ALA A 28 -0.04 -11.64 8.73
CA ALA A 28 1.41 -11.82 8.66
C ALA A 28 2.03 -12.04 10.06
N ASN A 29 3.32 -12.37 10.08
CA ASN A 29 4.11 -12.57 11.28
C ASN A 29 5.57 -12.10 11.15
N SER A 30 5.86 -11.21 10.19
CA SER A 30 7.20 -10.65 9.98
C SER A 30 7.31 -9.26 10.63
N PRO A 31 8.41 -8.94 11.36
CA PRO A 31 8.62 -7.62 11.96
C PRO A 31 8.90 -6.51 10.94
N ASP A 32 8.74 -6.78 9.64
CA ASP A 32 8.92 -5.79 8.58
C ASP A 32 7.70 -4.86 8.41
N HIS A 33 6.59 -5.19 9.07
CA HIS A 33 5.33 -4.46 8.98
C HIS A 33 5.00 -3.71 10.27
N SER A 34 4.07 -2.77 10.19
CA SER A 34 3.31 -2.33 11.34
C SER A 34 2.13 -3.28 11.59
N TYR A 35 1.68 -3.36 12.84
CA TYR A 35 0.61 -4.25 13.28
C TYR A 35 -0.47 -3.49 14.02
N SER A 36 -1.71 -3.97 13.90
CA SER A 36 -2.86 -3.40 14.61
C SER A 36 -3.53 -4.46 15.48
N GLU A 37 -4.01 -4.04 16.65
CA GLU A 37 -4.94 -4.81 17.48
C GLU A 37 -6.32 -4.20 17.36
N TYR A 38 -7.33 -5.01 17.08
CA TYR A 38 -8.74 -4.60 17.05
C TYR A 38 -9.66 -5.76 17.40
N GLY A 39 -10.84 -5.44 17.95
CA GLY A 39 -11.85 -6.41 18.30
C GLY A 39 -12.70 -6.86 17.12
N GLU A 40 -13.66 -7.76 17.38
CA GLU A 40 -14.64 -8.25 16.38
C GLU A 40 -15.49 -7.10 15.80
N ASP A 41 -15.64 -6.00 16.51
CA ASP A 41 -16.31 -4.78 16.05
C ASP A 41 -15.47 -3.96 15.06
N GLY A 42 -14.24 -4.38 14.78
CA GLY A 42 -13.29 -3.69 13.91
C GLY A 42 -12.74 -2.37 14.47
N ILE A 43 -12.89 -2.12 15.79
CA ILE A 43 -12.33 -0.94 16.45
C ILE A 43 -10.87 -1.20 16.82
N VAL A 44 -9.96 -0.36 16.30
CA VAL A 44 -8.53 -0.43 16.58
C VAL A 44 -8.23 0.14 17.95
N THR A 45 -7.51 -0.64 18.75
CA THR A 45 -7.12 -0.29 20.12
C THR A 45 -5.64 0.02 20.25
N ASN A 46 -4.80 -0.51 19.36
CA ASN A 46 -3.36 -0.31 19.39
C ASN A 46 -2.75 -0.51 18.00
N VAL A 47 -1.69 0.25 17.70
CA VAL A 47 -0.93 0.13 16.45
C VAL A 47 0.56 0.23 16.76
N VAL A 48 1.35 -0.77 16.37
CA VAL A 48 2.80 -0.80 16.62
C VAL A 48 3.57 -0.97 15.32
N GLU A 49 4.62 -0.18 15.14
CA GLU A 49 5.50 -0.24 13.96
C GLU A 49 6.67 -1.17 14.21
N LYS A 50 6.96 -2.07 13.25
CA LYS A 50 8.13 -2.97 13.26
C LYS A 50 8.18 -3.97 14.45
N GLU A 51 7.02 -4.31 15.01
CA GLU A 51 6.88 -5.27 16.09
C GLU A 51 5.59 -6.08 15.91
N VAL A 52 5.69 -7.42 16.04
CA VAL A 52 4.56 -8.33 15.87
C VAL A 52 3.79 -8.41 17.18
N ILE A 53 2.68 -7.70 17.28
CA ILE A 53 1.79 -7.68 18.45
C ILE A 53 0.50 -8.49 18.22
N SER A 54 0.21 -8.81 16.97
CA SER A 54 -0.99 -9.51 16.53
C SER A 54 -0.72 -10.30 15.24
N LYS A 55 -1.75 -10.83 14.60
CA LYS A 55 -1.67 -11.38 13.24
C LYS A 55 -2.07 -10.36 12.16
N GLU A 56 -2.47 -9.17 12.56
CA GLU A 56 -3.05 -8.13 11.71
C GLU A 56 -2.00 -7.10 11.32
N ALA A 57 -1.20 -7.45 10.31
CA ALA A 57 -0.21 -6.53 9.74
C ALA A 57 -0.90 -5.49 8.85
N ASN A 58 -0.46 -4.23 8.94
CA ASN A 58 -1.00 -3.17 8.10
C ASN A 58 -0.45 -3.25 6.68
N VAL A 59 -1.32 -3.10 5.69
CA VAL A 59 -0.98 -3.12 4.26
C VAL A 59 -0.16 -1.89 3.83
N GLY A 60 -0.16 -0.82 4.65
CA GLY A 60 0.42 0.47 4.29
C GLY A 60 -0.60 1.44 3.66
N LEU A 61 -1.88 1.06 3.62
CA LEU A 61 -2.97 1.97 3.28
C LEU A 61 -3.49 2.61 4.57
N TYR A 62 -3.28 3.91 4.70
CA TYR A 62 -3.62 4.71 5.86
C TYR A 62 -4.66 5.76 5.49
N HIS A 63 -5.89 5.63 6.01
CA HIS A 63 -6.95 6.59 5.75
C HIS A 63 -7.19 7.48 6.96
N PHE A 64 -7.25 8.77 6.72
CA PHE A 64 -7.65 9.81 7.67
C PHE A 64 -8.93 10.49 7.15
N ARG A 65 -9.91 10.72 8.01
CA ARG A 65 -11.18 11.39 7.64
C ARG A 65 -10.97 12.74 6.95
N SER A 66 -9.88 13.42 7.24
CA SER A 66 -9.51 14.67 6.59
C SER A 66 -8.00 14.91 6.62
N GLY A 67 -7.51 15.65 5.61
CA GLY A 67 -6.10 16.08 5.59
C GLY A 67 -5.73 16.96 6.79
N LYS A 68 -6.68 17.76 7.32
CA LYS A 68 -6.47 18.54 8.53
C LYS A 68 -6.20 17.66 9.76
N LEU A 69 -6.90 16.52 9.84
CA LEU A 69 -6.69 15.56 10.93
C LEU A 69 -5.29 14.92 10.82
N PHE A 70 -4.89 14.53 9.61
CA PHE A 70 -3.54 14.03 9.35
C PHE A 70 -2.48 15.03 9.78
N LEU A 71 -2.57 16.29 9.33
CA LEU A 71 -1.59 17.32 9.66
C LEU A 71 -1.47 17.56 11.16
N LYS A 72 -2.61 17.61 11.90
CA LYS A 72 -2.59 17.76 13.36
C LYS A 72 -1.70 16.72 14.03
N TYR A 73 -1.87 15.44 13.70
CA TYR A 73 -1.12 14.35 14.36
C TYR A 73 0.29 14.19 13.80
N ALA A 74 0.53 14.56 12.55
CA ALA A 74 1.87 14.63 11.99
C ALA A 74 2.71 15.70 12.70
N ASP A 75 2.15 16.90 12.90
CA ASP A 75 2.82 17.98 13.64
C ASP A 75 3.08 17.56 15.09
N GLU A 76 2.11 16.93 15.76
CA GLU A 76 2.28 16.43 17.12
C GLU A 76 3.39 15.38 17.21
N MET A 77 3.43 14.43 16.28
CA MET A 77 4.47 13.40 16.20
C MET A 77 5.86 14.01 16.02
N ILE A 78 5.99 14.98 15.12
CA ILE A 78 7.26 15.66 14.84
C ILE A 78 7.70 16.48 16.06
N ASN A 79 6.82 17.29 16.62
CA ASN A 79 7.13 18.17 17.75
C ASN A 79 7.54 17.39 19.01
N ASN A 80 6.97 16.19 19.21
CA ASN A 80 7.29 15.32 20.34
C ASN A 80 8.37 14.29 20.02
N ASN A 81 8.96 14.35 18.81
CA ASN A 81 10.03 13.45 18.35
C ASN A 81 9.68 11.95 18.52
N ILE A 82 8.43 11.57 18.14
CA ILE A 82 7.92 10.20 18.26
C ILE A 82 8.47 9.38 17.09
N LEU A 83 9.60 8.71 17.32
CA LEU A 83 10.33 7.93 16.34
C LEU A 83 10.25 6.43 16.63
N VAL A 84 10.28 5.63 15.58
CA VAL A 84 10.54 4.19 15.65
C VAL A 84 11.82 3.92 14.85
N LYS A 85 12.83 3.30 15.47
CA LYS A 85 14.15 3.04 14.85
C LYS A 85 14.76 4.29 14.18
N ASN A 86 14.63 5.46 14.81
CA ASN A 86 15.12 6.77 14.33
C ASN A 86 14.39 7.32 13.07
N GLU A 87 13.20 6.83 12.76
CA GLU A 87 12.41 7.28 11.61
C GLU A 87 10.98 7.62 12.02
N PHE A 88 10.36 8.55 11.30
CA PHE A 88 8.94 8.84 11.43
C PHE A 88 8.13 7.87 10.57
N TYR A 89 7.16 7.20 11.19
CA TYR A 89 6.21 6.31 10.51
C TYR A 89 4.78 6.80 10.71
N ILE A 90 3.91 6.53 9.75
CA ILE A 90 2.49 6.94 9.83
C ILE A 90 1.72 6.10 10.86
N ALA A 91 2.04 4.81 10.99
CA ALA A 91 1.29 3.89 11.84
C ALA A 91 1.17 4.36 13.30
N PRO A 92 2.23 4.83 14.00
CA PRO A 92 2.12 5.33 15.37
C PRO A 92 1.21 6.55 15.56
N MET A 93 0.92 7.32 14.48
CA MET A 93 -0.02 8.45 14.57
C MET A 93 -1.41 8.01 15.02
N TYR A 94 -1.82 6.79 14.67
CA TYR A 94 -3.12 6.27 15.05
C TYR A 94 -3.24 6.07 16.57
N ASN A 95 -2.14 5.78 17.27
CA ASN A 95 -2.17 5.73 18.75
C ASN A 95 -2.41 7.12 19.38
N LEU A 96 -1.91 8.18 18.77
CA LEU A 96 -2.21 9.55 19.20
C LEU A 96 -3.71 9.86 19.02
N MET A 97 -4.26 9.42 17.88
CA MET A 97 -5.70 9.57 17.60
C MET A 97 -6.55 8.76 18.57
N ILE A 98 -6.17 7.50 18.87
CA ILE A 98 -6.85 6.63 19.83
C ILE A 98 -6.80 7.23 21.23
N ARG A 99 -5.64 7.73 21.67
CA ARG A 99 -5.46 8.44 22.95
C ARG A 99 -6.43 9.62 23.10
N ASP A 100 -6.67 10.36 22.02
CA ASP A 100 -7.59 11.50 21.99
C ASP A 100 -9.06 11.08 21.81
N GLY A 101 -9.36 9.78 21.89
CA GLY A 101 -10.72 9.24 21.81
C GLY A 101 -11.32 9.17 20.40
N LEU A 102 -10.49 9.30 19.36
CA LEU A 102 -10.94 9.18 17.98
C LEU A 102 -11.17 7.72 17.60
N LYS A 103 -12.15 7.50 16.75
CA LYS A 103 -12.56 6.17 16.33
C LYS A 103 -11.76 5.74 15.09
N ILE A 104 -10.91 4.74 15.28
CA ILE A 104 -10.16 4.09 14.18
C ILE A 104 -10.79 2.73 13.93
N THR A 105 -11.03 2.40 12.67
CA THR A 105 -11.54 1.09 12.28
C THR A 105 -10.53 0.36 11.41
N ALA A 106 -10.60 -0.97 11.38
CA ALA A 106 -9.79 -1.80 10.50
C ALA A 106 -10.63 -2.88 9.82
N ALA A 107 -10.11 -3.37 8.70
CA ALA A 107 -10.62 -4.55 8.04
C ALA A 107 -9.46 -5.36 7.45
N ASN A 108 -9.58 -6.69 7.51
CA ASN A 108 -8.59 -7.58 6.92
C ASN A 108 -8.86 -7.79 5.42
N THR A 109 -7.80 -7.82 4.61
CA THR A 109 -7.85 -8.30 3.23
C THR A 109 -7.32 -9.73 3.15
N GLU A 110 -8.12 -10.64 2.60
CA GLU A 110 -7.74 -12.06 2.50
C GLU A 110 -6.56 -12.30 1.55
N LYS A 111 -6.27 -11.36 0.64
CA LYS A 111 -5.24 -11.50 -0.38
C LYS A 111 -4.40 -10.23 -0.45
N MET A 112 -3.18 -10.35 -0.04
CA MET A 112 -2.17 -9.32 -0.15
C MET A 112 -0.86 -9.94 -0.68
N HIS A 113 -0.22 -9.29 -1.61
CA HIS A 113 1.09 -9.66 -2.12
C HIS A 113 2.06 -8.51 -1.90
N VAL A 114 3.18 -8.78 -1.27
CA VAL A 114 4.29 -7.85 -1.11
C VAL A 114 5.09 -7.84 -2.42
N LEU A 115 5.38 -6.66 -2.94
CA LEU A 115 6.06 -6.46 -4.23
C LEU A 115 7.34 -5.61 -4.10
N GLY A 116 7.80 -5.36 -2.87
CA GLY A 116 8.88 -4.43 -2.57
C GLY A 116 10.29 -4.92 -2.93
N THR A 117 10.44 -6.18 -3.40
CA THR A 117 11.71 -6.71 -3.88
C THR A 117 11.55 -7.41 -5.22
N PRO A 118 12.62 -7.48 -6.07
CA PRO A 118 12.57 -8.18 -7.34
C PRO A 118 12.08 -9.63 -7.23
N HIS A 119 12.54 -10.35 -6.21
CA HIS A 119 12.13 -11.74 -5.97
C HIS A 119 10.63 -11.87 -5.63
N GLN A 120 10.09 -10.96 -4.81
CA GLN A 120 8.66 -10.93 -4.48
C GLN A 120 7.81 -10.63 -5.71
N PHE A 121 8.27 -9.69 -6.54
CA PHE A 121 7.62 -9.36 -7.79
C PHE A 121 7.65 -10.54 -8.79
N GLU A 122 8.80 -11.19 -8.98
CA GLU A 122 8.93 -12.36 -9.85
C GLU A 122 7.99 -13.51 -9.43
N PHE A 123 7.93 -13.77 -8.11
CA PHE A 123 7.00 -14.76 -7.57
C PHE A 123 5.53 -14.40 -7.86
N PHE A 124 5.17 -13.11 -7.70
CA PHE A 124 3.84 -12.62 -8.01
C PHE A 124 3.48 -12.80 -9.47
N VAL A 125 4.35 -12.37 -10.38
CA VAL A 125 4.15 -12.51 -11.83
C VAL A 125 3.98 -13.97 -12.21
N LYS A 126 4.88 -14.84 -11.80
CA LYS A 126 4.83 -16.27 -12.15
C LYS A 126 3.61 -17.01 -11.59
N ARG A 127 3.05 -16.60 -10.46
CA ARG A 127 1.99 -17.34 -9.79
C ARG A 127 0.63 -16.67 -9.78
N VAL A 128 0.59 -15.38 -9.96
CA VAL A 128 -0.64 -14.58 -9.84
C VAL A 128 -1.01 -13.99 -11.19
N ILE A 129 -0.14 -13.21 -11.80
CA ILE A 129 -0.47 -12.46 -13.03
C ILE A 129 -0.78 -13.38 -14.21
N THR A 130 -0.08 -14.49 -14.36
CA THR A 130 -0.36 -15.48 -15.43
C THR A 130 -1.78 -16.05 -15.41
N ARG A 131 -2.55 -15.77 -14.34
CA ARG A 131 -3.96 -16.17 -14.19
C ARG A 131 -4.97 -15.08 -14.58
N PHE A 132 -4.51 -13.87 -14.91
CA PHE A 132 -5.39 -12.70 -15.12
C PHE A 132 -5.81 -12.48 -16.59
N GLY A 133 -5.58 -13.42 -17.51
CA GLY A 133 -6.10 -13.37 -18.87
C GLY A 133 -5.16 -12.76 -19.90
N ASP A 134 -5.66 -12.57 -21.13
CA ASP A 134 -4.86 -12.23 -22.33
C ASP A 134 -4.59 -10.72 -22.51
N LYS A 135 -5.01 -9.88 -21.56
CA LYS A 135 -4.80 -8.44 -21.67
C LYS A 135 -3.40 -8.04 -21.25
N PRO A 136 -2.81 -7.03 -21.90
CA PRO A 136 -1.52 -6.51 -21.49
C PRO A 136 -1.56 -5.91 -20.08
N ILE A 137 -0.44 -6.00 -19.37
CA ILE A 137 -0.22 -5.42 -18.05
C ILE A 137 0.24 -3.98 -18.23
N ALA A 138 -0.43 -2.99 -17.67
CA ALA A 138 0.09 -1.63 -17.64
C ALA A 138 1.17 -1.50 -16.57
N ILE A 139 2.34 -0.97 -16.95
CA ILE A 139 3.45 -0.74 -16.02
C ILE A 139 3.93 0.71 -16.10
N ALA A 140 4.18 1.29 -14.94
CA ALA A 140 4.74 2.62 -14.78
C ALA A 140 5.56 2.74 -13.51
N SER A 141 6.43 3.72 -13.45
CA SER A 141 7.13 4.13 -12.23
C SER A 141 7.45 5.63 -12.30
N ASP A 142 7.84 6.21 -11.19
CA ASP A 142 8.64 7.42 -11.17
C ASP A 142 10.14 7.10 -11.34
N HIS A 143 11.00 8.09 -11.17
CA HIS A 143 12.44 7.93 -11.27
C HIS A 143 13.03 6.98 -10.21
N SER A 144 12.43 6.92 -9.01
CA SER A 144 12.90 6.04 -7.93
C SER A 144 12.65 4.56 -8.24
N GLY A 145 11.56 4.28 -8.96
CA GLY A 145 11.19 2.92 -9.40
C GLY A 145 11.69 2.55 -10.78
N PHE A 146 12.46 3.40 -11.46
CA PHE A 146 12.85 3.18 -12.87
C PHE A 146 13.61 1.87 -13.09
N GLU A 147 14.64 1.59 -12.29
CA GLU A 147 15.44 0.36 -12.42
C GLU A 147 14.59 -0.90 -12.16
N ILE A 148 13.72 -0.85 -11.15
CA ILE A 148 12.81 -1.95 -10.83
C ILE A 148 11.82 -2.17 -11.99
N LYS A 149 11.28 -1.09 -12.57
CA LYS A 149 10.39 -1.18 -13.72
C LYS A 149 11.06 -1.85 -14.93
N GLU A 150 12.30 -1.49 -15.23
CA GLU A 150 13.06 -2.11 -16.32
C GLU A 150 13.30 -3.61 -16.06
N LEU A 151 13.60 -4.00 -14.82
CA LEU A 151 13.70 -5.41 -14.43
C LEU A 151 12.35 -6.14 -14.60
N CYS A 152 11.24 -5.51 -14.23
CA CYS A 152 9.90 -6.07 -14.44
C CYS A 152 9.62 -6.34 -15.92
N LYS A 153 10.01 -5.43 -16.82
CA LYS A 153 9.86 -5.60 -18.26
C LYS A 153 10.67 -6.80 -18.79
N GLN A 154 11.88 -7.02 -18.26
CA GLN A 154 12.67 -8.21 -18.61
C GLN A 154 11.93 -9.49 -18.20
N ILE A 155 11.41 -9.56 -16.97
CA ILE A 155 10.63 -10.69 -16.45
C ILE A 155 9.37 -10.92 -17.32
N PHE A 156 8.66 -9.86 -17.70
CA PHE A 156 7.50 -9.98 -18.61
C PHE A 156 7.89 -10.56 -19.96
N GLY A 157 9.04 -10.13 -20.51
CA GLY A 157 9.58 -10.67 -21.75
C GLY A 157 9.92 -12.16 -21.65
N GLU A 158 10.60 -12.60 -20.59
CA GLU A 158 10.94 -13.99 -20.32
C GLU A 158 9.69 -14.89 -20.17
N LEU A 159 8.62 -14.33 -19.58
CA LEU A 159 7.34 -15.03 -19.37
C LEU A 159 6.36 -14.86 -20.53
N THR A 160 6.74 -14.18 -21.59
CA THR A 160 5.91 -13.88 -22.79
C THR A 160 4.60 -13.16 -22.41
N LEU A 161 4.64 -12.34 -21.36
CA LEU A 161 3.48 -11.56 -20.90
C LEU A 161 3.43 -10.24 -21.67
N PRO A 162 2.30 -9.90 -22.32
CA PRO A 162 2.15 -8.61 -22.98
C PRO A 162 2.06 -7.50 -21.94
N TYR A 163 2.74 -6.36 -22.18
CA TYR A 163 2.68 -5.20 -21.30
C TYR A 163 2.68 -3.89 -22.10
N ILE A 164 2.16 -2.84 -21.46
CA ILE A 164 2.18 -1.45 -21.94
C ILE A 164 2.97 -0.64 -20.92
N ASP A 165 4.14 -0.15 -21.31
CA ASP A 165 4.96 0.75 -20.49
C ASP A 165 4.53 2.21 -20.76
N VAL A 166 4.08 2.90 -19.73
CA VAL A 166 3.66 4.31 -19.81
C VAL A 166 4.61 5.26 -19.06
N GLY A 167 5.82 4.83 -18.78
CA GLY A 167 6.90 5.67 -18.23
C GLY A 167 7.16 5.42 -16.72
N THR A 168 8.11 6.14 -16.07
CA THR A 168 9.09 7.01 -16.75
C THR A 168 10.07 6.18 -17.63
N TYR A 169 10.70 6.86 -18.59
CA TYR A 169 11.69 6.22 -19.49
C TYR A 169 13.13 6.62 -19.16
N THR A 170 13.32 7.33 -18.04
CA THR A 170 14.64 7.79 -17.57
C THR A 170 14.66 7.81 -16.04
N ASP A 171 15.86 7.86 -15.48
CA ASP A 171 16.14 8.03 -14.05
C ASP A 171 16.05 9.47 -13.54
N LYS A 172 15.69 10.43 -14.42
CA LYS A 172 15.56 11.85 -14.04
C LYS A 172 14.34 12.08 -13.16
N ALA A 173 14.50 12.96 -12.19
CA ALA A 173 13.42 13.31 -11.26
C ALA A 173 12.11 13.66 -11.98
N CYS A 174 11.03 13.01 -11.58
CA CYS A 174 9.69 13.17 -12.11
C CYS A 174 8.64 12.78 -11.05
N ASP A 175 7.40 13.22 -11.25
CA ASP A 175 6.32 13.01 -10.30
C ASP A 175 5.48 11.77 -10.65
N TYR A 176 5.33 10.83 -9.70
CA TYR A 176 4.59 9.59 -9.91
C TYR A 176 3.10 9.78 -10.30
N PRO A 177 2.37 10.84 -9.86
CA PRO A 177 0.95 10.99 -10.20
C PRO A 177 0.69 11.09 -11.71
N ASP A 178 1.63 11.63 -12.48
CA ASP A 178 1.50 11.77 -13.93
C ASP A 178 1.42 10.41 -14.62
N TYR A 179 2.17 9.43 -14.11
CA TYR A 179 2.19 8.07 -14.64
C TYR A 179 1.01 7.23 -14.13
N VAL A 180 0.62 7.40 -12.86
CA VAL A 180 -0.57 6.75 -12.29
C VAL A 180 -1.82 7.11 -13.08
N LEU A 181 -1.98 8.37 -13.48
CA LEU A 181 -3.12 8.79 -14.30
C LEU A 181 -3.16 8.07 -15.65
N GLN A 182 -2.02 7.82 -16.28
CA GLN A 182 -1.96 7.10 -17.56
C GLN A 182 -2.35 5.63 -17.38
N VAL A 183 -1.81 4.95 -16.37
CA VAL A 183 -2.21 3.57 -16.03
C VAL A 183 -3.72 3.50 -15.77
N THR A 184 -4.24 4.42 -14.96
CA THR A 184 -5.68 4.46 -14.63
C THR A 184 -6.56 4.60 -15.86
N LYS A 185 -6.17 5.42 -16.83
CA LYS A 185 -6.90 5.58 -18.10
C LYS A 185 -6.93 4.27 -18.90
N LEU A 186 -5.80 3.57 -19.03
CA LEU A 186 -5.73 2.27 -19.71
C LEU A 186 -6.61 1.20 -19.06
N ILE A 187 -6.66 1.17 -17.73
CA ILE A 187 -7.55 0.26 -16.98
C ILE A 187 -9.02 0.63 -17.22
N GLN A 188 -9.36 1.92 -17.14
CA GLN A 188 -10.73 2.40 -17.35
C GLN A 188 -11.23 2.19 -18.79
N SER A 189 -10.37 2.34 -19.78
CA SER A 189 -10.70 2.03 -21.18
C SER A 189 -10.70 0.54 -21.50
N ASN A 190 -10.38 -0.31 -20.52
CA ASN A 190 -10.32 -1.76 -20.65
C ASN A 190 -9.25 -2.27 -21.64
N GLU A 191 -8.23 -1.44 -21.92
CA GLU A 191 -7.09 -1.77 -22.80
C GLU A 191 -6.05 -2.63 -22.10
N CYS A 192 -5.98 -2.60 -20.77
CA CYS A 192 -5.10 -3.44 -19.96
C CYS A 192 -5.80 -3.99 -18.69
N SER A 193 -5.13 -4.88 -17.99
CA SER A 193 -5.54 -5.50 -16.72
C SER A 193 -4.66 -5.08 -15.57
#